data_555ab4d8a7117a77f5faf26a9c524588
#
_entry.id   555ab4d8a7117a77f5faf26a9c524588
#
_cell.length_a   1.000
_cell.length_b   1.000
_cell.length_c   1.000
_cell.angle_alpha   90.00
_cell.angle_beta   90.00
_cell.angle_gamma   90.00
#
_symmetry.space_group_name_H-M   'P 1'
#
loop_
_entity.id
_entity.type
_entity.pdbx_description
1 polymer ?
#
loop_
_entity_poly.entity_id
_entity_poly.type
_entity_poly.pdbx_seq_one_letter_code
_entity_poly.pdbx_strand_id
1 'polypeptide(L)'
;MDWISSYLELTEGLPTPPVFRLWTGIFAMAACMERRAWMRTAFGLTFPNMFVLLCAPSGAGKSPAIAPARALLYRSKAVVLGADDMTKAAFLDEMSEHSKRVLHKGETIIYNPLCVMITELGTLVNAHDLEFFSLLSDLFDNKETPHRSRRRGHNAGKALELPNPSINILAGTQPAFLGDLLPDAAWQQGFTARMLMIYAPGAPNVDMFVEQEDRDQLRAELAKGIIARAKLLGQFAISDEAKEKLRLWFSSGMKPAPEHDRLTTYRSKRNQFVLKLAMVAAVSERCELVITAADVDRAKSWLLAAESVMPDIFRDMQQKSDSLLLGELHRFGFDLWVKSAPSKPELRKPIHRSKLMEFLAMRSPHDKALRVLDLACQMGWFEPVPNSLLYVPKVRGYRAEEN
;
A
#
# COMPACT_ATOMS: atom_id res chain seq x y z
N MET A 1 4.55 -28.17 7.60
CA MET A 1 3.90 -27.56 6.43
C MET A 1 4.16 -26.06 6.45
N ASP A 2 4.84 -25.54 5.44
CA ASP A 2 5.01 -24.10 5.30
C ASP A 2 3.67 -23.45 4.93
N TRP A 3 3.15 -22.63 5.83
CA TRP A 3 1.82 -22.05 5.68
C TRP A 3 1.69 -21.16 4.44
N ILE A 4 2.72 -20.35 4.13
CA ILE A 4 2.69 -19.45 2.95
C ILE A 4 2.68 -20.28 1.67
N SER A 5 3.47 -21.34 1.56
CA SER A 5 3.45 -22.22 0.39
C SER A 5 2.08 -22.86 0.15
N SER A 6 1.44 -23.33 1.20
CA SER A 6 0.09 -23.91 1.13
C SER A 6 -0.98 -22.85 0.84
N TYR A 7 -0.79 -21.60 1.31
CA TYR A 7 -1.66 -20.50 0.94
C TYR A 7 -1.51 -20.13 -0.55
N LEU A 8 -0.31 -20.19 -1.11
CA LEU A 8 -0.10 -19.99 -2.55
C LEU A 8 -0.75 -21.09 -3.38
N GLU A 9 -0.74 -22.34 -2.91
CA GLU A 9 -1.47 -23.45 -3.51
C GLU A 9 -3.00 -23.20 -3.44
N LEU A 10 -3.55 -22.81 -2.28
CA LEU A 10 -4.96 -22.47 -2.15
C LEU A 10 -5.41 -21.39 -3.13
N THR A 11 -4.55 -20.41 -3.39
CA THR A 11 -4.88 -19.24 -4.21
C THR A 11 -4.42 -19.38 -5.67
N GLU A 12 -3.91 -20.53 -6.06
CA GLU A 12 -3.53 -20.81 -7.44
C GLU A 12 -4.75 -20.75 -8.39
N GLY A 13 -4.56 -20.17 -9.58
CA GLY A 13 -5.63 -19.97 -10.56
C GLY A 13 -6.51 -18.74 -10.32
N LEU A 14 -6.31 -17.98 -9.25
CA LEU A 14 -7.04 -16.72 -9.08
C LEU A 14 -6.56 -15.64 -10.08
N PRO A 15 -7.48 -14.77 -10.58
CA PRO A 15 -7.15 -13.68 -11.50
C PRO A 15 -6.43 -12.54 -10.77
N THR A 16 -5.26 -12.85 -10.23
CA THR A 16 -4.45 -11.90 -9.44
C THR A 16 -2.96 -12.17 -9.63
N PRO A 17 -2.10 -11.16 -9.62
CA PRO A 17 -0.66 -11.33 -9.72
C PRO A 17 -0.11 -12.27 -8.65
N PRO A 18 0.82 -13.18 -8.97
CA PRO A 18 1.46 -14.07 -7.99
C PRO A 18 2.08 -13.31 -6.81
N VAL A 19 2.67 -12.14 -7.05
CA VAL A 19 3.25 -11.30 -6.01
C VAL A 19 2.19 -10.82 -5.01
N PHE A 20 0.97 -10.53 -5.44
CA PHE A 20 -0.11 -10.13 -4.52
C PHE A 20 -0.56 -11.30 -3.64
N ARG A 21 -0.67 -12.51 -4.20
CA ARG A 21 -0.96 -13.73 -3.42
C ARG A 21 0.10 -13.97 -2.34
N LEU A 22 1.38 -13.84 -2.71
CA LEU A 22 2.47 -13.98 -1.76
C LEU A 22 2.37 -12.97 -0.61
N TRP A 23 2.19 -11.68 -0.93
CA TRP A 23 2.18 -10.63 0.08
C TRP A 23 0.92 -10.62 0.95
N THR A 24 -0.23 -11.09 0.45
CA THR A 24 -1.42 -11.30 1.28
C THR A 24 -1.24 -12.47 2.24
N GLY A 25 -0.53 -13.52 1.84
CA GLY A 25 -0.11 -14.62 2.72
C GLY A 25 0.88 -14.18 3.81
N ILE A 26 1.93 -13.42 3.43
CA ILE A 26 2.88 -12.81 4.37
C ILE A 26 2.15 -11.92 5.38
N PHE A 27 1.24 -11.08 4.90
CA PHE A 27 0.43 -10.21 5.75
C PHE A 27 -0.44 -10.99 6.74
N ALA A 28 -1.10 -12.05 6.31
CA ALA A 28 -1.94 -12.88 7.18
C ALA A 28 -1.12 -13.51 8.32
N MET A 29 0.10 -13.96 8.03
CA MET A 29 1.02 -14.47 9.04
C MET A 29 1.52 -13.38 10.01
N ALA A 30 1.82 -12.19 9.51
CA ALA A 30 2.16 -11.05 10.35
C ALA A 30 1.01 -10.64 11.27
N ALA A 31 -0.19 -10.50 10.71
CA ALA A 31 -1.38 -10.08 11.42
C ALA A 31 -1.78 -11.06 12.54
N CYS A 32 -1.67 -12.38 12.32
CA CYS A 32 -2.07 -13.36 13.30
C CYS A 32 -1.18 -13.40 14.55
N MET A 33 0.03 -12.86 14.49
CA MET A 33 0.94 -12.79 15.66
C MET A 33 0.62 -11.62 16.59
N GLU A 34 0.02 -10.54 16.08
CA GLU A 34 -0.30 -9.31 16.83
C GLU A 34 0.90 -8.80 17.65
N ARG A 35 0.70 -8.49 18.96
CA ARG A 35 1.74 -8.09 19.92
C ARG A 35 2.23 -9.25 20.80
N ARG A 36 1.86 -10.48 20.47
CA ARG A 36 2.21 -11.67 21.25
C ARG A 36 3.61 -12.19 20.99
N ALA A 37 4.16 -11.89 19.82
CA ALA A 37 5.50 -12.30 19.43
C ALA A 37 6.35 -11.05 19.08
N TRP A 38 7.56 -11.00 19.61
CA TRP A 38 8.44 -9.84 19.45
C TRP A 38 9.91 -10.22 19.39
N MET A 39 10.71 -9.33 18.82
CA MET A 39 12.18 -9.39 18.91
C MET A 39 12.69 -8.16 19.67
N ARG A 40 13.65 -8.38 20.57
CA ARG A 40 14.37 -7.28 21.21
C ARG A 40 15.57 -6.87 20.36
N THR A 41 15.65 -5.59 20.04
CA THR A 41 16.78 -4.98 19.35
C THR A 41 17.44 -3.93 20.25
N ALA A 42 18.57 -3.36 19.81
CA ALA A 42 19.20 -2.24 20.52
C ALA A 42 18.29 -0.98 20.60
N PHE A 43 17.28 -0.89 19.75
CA PHE A 43 16.35 0.26 19.65
C PHE A 43 14.98 -0.01 20.26
N GLY A 44 14.81 -1.12 20.99
CA GLY A 44 13.55 -1.50 21.63
C GLY A 44 12.94 -2.77 21.06
N LEU A 45 11.64 -2.97 21.30
CA LEU A 45 10.90 -4.13 20.84
C LEU A 45 10.40 -3.91 19.42
N THR A 46 10.60 -4.93 18.58
CA THR A 46 10.08 -4.98 17.22
C THR A 46 9.03 -6.09 17.13
N PHE A 47 7.86 -5.76 16.60
CA PHE A 47 6.72 -6.67 16.40
C PHE A 47 6.51 -6.92 14.90
N PRO A 48 5.87 -8.03 14.51
CA PRO A 48 5.69 -8.39 13.10
C PRO A 48 4.63 -7.57 12.35
N ASN A 49 3.98 -6.60 13.00
CA ASN A 49 2.95 -5.77 12.39
C ASN A 49 3.42 -5.11 11.09
N MET A 50 2.52 -5.03 10.11
CA MET A 50 2.83 -4.54 8.76
C MET A 50 1.75 -3.62 8.20
N PHE A 51 2.18 -2.65 7.40
CA PHE A 51 1.36 -1.95 6.42
C PHE A 51 1.78 -2.42 5.03
N VAL A 52 0.86 -3.02 4.29
CA VAL A 52 1.07 -3.53 2.93
C VAL A 52 0.09 -2.86 1.99
N LEU A 53 0.59 -2.29 0.90
CA LEU A 53 -0.20 -1.62 -0.11
C LEU A 53 -0.02 -2.31 -1.47
N LEU A 54 -1.08 -2.91 -1.97
CA LEU A 54 -1.12 -3.52 -3.29
C LEU A 54 -1.38 -2.43 -4.34
N CYS A 55 -0.38 -2.10 -5.14
CA CYS A 55 -0.42 -1.05 -6.14
C CYS A 55 -0.56 -1.65 -7.53
N ALA A 56 -1.67 -1.40 -8.23
CA ALA A 56 -1.89 -1.87 -9.60
C ALA A 56 -3.01 -1.08 -10.28
N PRO A 57 -3.08 -1.09 -11.62
CA PRO A 57 -4.21 -0.54 -12.36
C PRO A 57 -5.56 -1.14 -11.94
N SER A 58 -6.66 -0.51 -12.37
CA SER A 58 -7.99 -1.10 -12.21
C SER A 58 -8.08 -2.45 -12.92
N GLY A 59 -8.81 -3.40 -12.34
CA GLY A 59 -8.94 -4.75 -12.93
C GLY A 59 -7.74 -5.68 -12.71
N ALA A 60 -6.66 -5.22 -12.09
CA ALA A 60 -5.45 -6.02 -11.88
C ALA A 60 -5.53 -7.03 -10.70
N GLY A 61 -6.72 -7.40 -10.24
CA GLY A 61 -6.90 -8.51 -9.30
C GLY A 61 -6.53 -8.21 -7.85
N LYS A 62 -6.56 -6.93 -7.38
CA LYS A 62 -6.30 -6.58 -5.96
C LYS A 62 -7.32 -7.22 -5.01
N SER A 63 -8.61 -7.09 -5.31
CA SER A 63 -9.69 -7.66 -4.47
C SER A 63 -9.64 -9.18 -4.41
N PRO A 64 -9.48 -9.92 -5.53
CA PRO A 64 -9.27 -11.37 -5.50
C PRO A 64 -8.05 -11.82 -4.70
N ALA A 65 -7.01 -10.97 -4.58
CA ALA A 65 -5.84 -11.28 -3.74
C ALA A 65 -6.14 -11.16 -2.25
N ILE A 66 -6.89 -10.12 -1.84
CA ILE A 66 -7.18 -9.82 -0.43
C ILE A 66 -8.22 -10.79 0.16
N ALA A 67 -9.24 -11.15 -0.63
CA ALA A 67 -10.40 -11.91 -0.15
C ALA A 67 -10.06 -13.26 0.51
N PRO A 68 -9.18 -14.13 -0.03
CA PRO A 68 -8.83 -15.40 0.60
C PRO A 68 -8.15 -15.23 1.96
N ALA A 69 -7.19 -14.32 2.07
CA ALA A 69 -6.50 -14.05 3.33
C ALA A 69 -7.49 -13.53 4.39
N ARG A 70 -8.37 -12.60 4.00
CA ARG A 70 -9.41 -12.07 4.88
C ARG A 70 -10.37 -13.16 5.35
N ALA A 71 -10.82 -14.04 4.45
CA ALA A 71 -11.70 -15.15 4.78
C ALA A 71 -11.06 -16.13 5.78
N LEU A 72 -9.76 -16.45 5.62
CA LEU A 72 -9.02 -17.31 6.55
C LEU A 72 -8.88 -16.66 7.92
N LEU A 73 -8.52 -15.37 8.00
CA LEU A 73 -8.41 -14.64 9.25
C LEU A 73 -9.78 -14.54 9.96
N TYR A 74 -10.85 -14.26 9.22
CA TYR A 74 -12.22 -14.23 9.75
C TYR A 74 -12.65 -15.60 10.32
N ARG A 75 -12.41 -16.67 9.58
CA ARG A 75 -12.73 -18.06 10.03
C ARG A 75 -11.95 -18.47 11.27
N SER A 76 -10.69 -18.06 11.36
CA SER A 76 -9.83 -18.41 12.50
C SER A 76 -10.23 -17.74 13.80
N LYS A 77 -10.91 -16.58 13.74
CA LYS A 77 -11.23 -15.70 14.88
C LYS A 77 -10.00 -15.32 15.74
N ALA A 78 -8.81 -15.50 15.18
CA ALA A 78 -7.54 -15.24 15.88
C ALA A 78 -7.17 -13.75 15.88
N VAL A 79 -7.72 -12.99 14.93
CA VAL A 79 -7.42 -11.58 14.66
C VAL A 79 -8.69 -10.75 14.78
N VAL A 80 -8.58 -9.55 15.31
CA VAL A 80 -9.65 -8.55 15.28
C VAL A 80 -9.62 -7.88 13.91
N LEU A 81 -10.61 -8.17 13.07
CA LEU A 81 -10.76 -7.54 11.77
C LEU A 81 -11.59 -6.26 11.93
N GLY A 82 -11.05 -5.14 11.47
CA GLY A 82 -11.74 -3.86 11.45
C GLY A 82 -12.84 -3.80 10.39
N ALA A 83 -13.73 -2.83 10.53
CA ALA A 83 -14.75 -2.52 9.55
C ALA A 83 -14.15 -2.13 8.20
N ASP A 84 -14.93 -2.26 7.11
CA ASP A 84 -14.50 -1.95 5.75
C ASP A 84 -14.38 -0.45 5.47
N ASP A 85 -15.13 0.34 6.22
CA ASP A 85 -15.16 1.81 6.15
C ASP A 85 -15.27 2.36 7.56
N MET A 86 -14.39 3.29 7.92
CA MET A 86 -14.39 3.91 9.24
C MET A 86 -13.71 5.29 9.22
N THR A 87 -14.30 6.22 9.97
CA THR A 87 -13.65 7.49 10.25
C THR A 87 -12.51 7.33 11.25
N LYS A 88 -11.59 8.30 11.33
CA LYS A 88 -10.52 8.34 12.34
C LYS A 88 -11.04 8.12 13.77
N ALA A 89 -12.20 8.68 14.12
CA ALA A 89 -12.80 8.52 15.44
C ALA A 89 -13.31 7.09 15.66
N ALA A 90 -14.04 6.53 14.69
CA ALA A 90 -14.52 5.15 14.72
C ALA A 90 -13.36 4.15 14.79
N PHE A 91 -12.26 4.40 14.07
CA PHE A 91 -11.05 3.58 14.11
C PHE A 91 -10.46 3.48 15.53
N LEU A 92 -10.36 4.59 16.24
CA LEU A 92 -9.87 4.61 17.63
C LEU A 92 -10.86 3.94 18.59
N ASP A 93 -12.18 4.10 18.35
CA ASP A 93 -13.20 3.45 19.14
C ASP A 93 -13.14 1.95 19.01
N GLU A 94 -13.10 1.44 17.78
CA GLU A 94 -13.03 0.02 17.50
C GLU A 94 -11.76 -0.59 18.11
N MET A 95 -10.62 0.08 18.03
CA MET A 95 -9.41 -0.38 18.75
C MET A 95 -9.61 -0.44 20.26
N SER A 96 -10.35 0.51 20.85
CA SER A 96 -10.54 0.56 22.30
C SER A 96 -11.49 -0.53 22.81
N GLU A 97 -12.45 -0.93 22.00
CA GLU A 97 -13.42 -1.97 22.32
C GLU A 97 -12.79 -3.38 22.31
N HIS A 98 -11.71 -3.55 21.56
CA HIS A 98 -11.04 -4.83 21.37
C HIS A 98 -9.74 -4.95 22.16
N SER A 99 -9.85 -4.91 23.49
CA SER A 99 -8.68 -5.14 24.36
C SER A 99 -8.42 -6.64 24.58
N LYS A 100 -7.20 -7.10 24.37
CA LYS A 100 -6.74 -8.47 24.66
C LYS A 100 -5.77 -8.48 25.81
N ARG A 101 -5.77 -9.60 26.54
CA ARG A 101 -4.87 -9.84 27.67
C ARG A 101 -4.13 -11.16 27.50
N VAL A 102 -2.83 -11.16 27.71
CA VAL A 102 -2.01 -12.37 27.70
C VAL A 102 -1.10 -12.38 28.93
N LEU A 103 -0.90 -13.54 29.50
CA LEU A 103 0.01 -13.73 30.62
C LEU A 103 1.35 -14.24 30.10
N HIS A 104 2.44 -13.50 30.35
CA HIS A 104 3.78 -13.90 29.99
C HIS A 104 4.72 -13.71 31.17
N LYS A 105 5.36 -14.80 31.64
CA LYS A 105 6.32 -14.80 32.76
C LYS A 105 5.78 -14.13 34.05
N GLY A 106 4.50 -14.31 34.34
CA GLY A 106 3.86 -13.73 35.53
C GLY A 106 3.33 -12.29 35.34
N GLU A 107 3.62 -11.65 34.23
CA GLU A 107 3.12 -10.30 33.90
C GLU A 107 1.95 -10.37 32.93
N THR A 108 0.92 -9.56 33.19
CA THR A 108 -0.21 -9.40 32.28
C THR A 108 0.07 -8.30 31.28
N ILE A 109 0.18 -8.67 30.01
CA ILE A 109 0.31 -7.74 28.88
C ILE A 109 -1.08 -7.46 28.35
N ILE A 110 -1.52 -6.19 28.39
CA ILE A 110 -2.76 -5.70 27.79
C ILE A 110 -2.40 -4.98 26.50
N TYR A 111 -3.13 -5.28 25.41
CA TYR A 111 -2.91 -4.63 24.11
C TYR A 111 -4.21 -4.52 23.32
N ASN A 112 -4.26 -3.54 22.42
CA ASN A 112 -5.42 -3.27 21.56
C ASN A 112 -5.07 -3.58 20.10
N PRO A 113 -5.43 -4.77 19.57
CA PRO A 113 -5.17 -5.13 18.20
C PRO A 113 -6.26 -4.63 17.25
N LEU A 114 -5.86 -4.28 16.02
CA LEU A 114 -6.76 -4.09 14.90
C LEU A 114 -6.07 -4.49 13.59
N CYS A 115 -6.77 -5.27 12.76
CA CYS A 115 -6.32 -5.65 11.43
C CYS A 115 -7.30 -5.12 10.40
N VAL A 116 -6.87 -4.16 9.57
CA VAL A 116 -7.68 -3.56 8.51
C VAL A 116 -7.29 -4.16 7.18
N MET A 117 -8.30 -4.71 6.45
CA MET A 117 -8.09 -5.31 5.12
C MET A 117 -9.14 -4.75 4.16
N ILE A 118 -8.72 -3.84 3.29
CA ILE A 118 -9.58 -3.08 2.40
C ILE A 118 -9.09 -3.12 0.96
N THR A 119 -10.00 -3.03 0.01
CA THR A 119 -9.66 -3.10 -1.41
C THR A 119 -9.17 -1.78 -1.99
N GLU A 120 -9.50 -0.66 -1.35
CA GLU A 120 -9.07 0.69 -1.76
C GLU A 120 -8.67 1.50 -0.52
N LEU A 121 -7.43 2.02 -0.51
CA LEU A 121 -6.89 2.80 0.61
C LEU A 121 -7.73 4.06 0.89
N GLY A 122 -8.33 4.64 -0.15
CA GLY A 122 -9.17 5.84 -0.05
C GLY A 122 -10.46 5.66 0.75
N THR A 123 -10.87 4.41 1.08
CA THR A 123 -12.00 4.18 2.00
C THR A 123 -11.62 4.33 3.47
N LEU A 124 -10.34 4.14 3.80
CA LEU A 124 -9.83 4.31 5.16
C LEU A 124 -9.36 5.75 5.42
N VAL A 125 -8.64 6.33 4.48
CA VAL A 125 -8.02 7.65 4.64
C VAL A 125 -8.48 8.58 3.52
N ASN A 126 -8.94 9.77 3.89
CA ASN A 126 -9.28 10.79 2.91
C ASN A 126 -8.02 11.45 2.35
N ALA A 127 -8.13 11.98 1.13
CA ALA A 127 -7.08 12.80 0.53
C ALA A 127 -6.71 13.96 1.48
N HIS A 128 -5.41 14.18 1.66
CA HIS A 128 -4.86 15.25 2.50
C HIS A 128 -5.14 15.16 4.02
N ASP A 129 -5.67 14.03 4.55
CA ASP A 129 -5.84 13.84 6.00
C ASP A 129 -4.50 13.52 6.68
N LEU A 130 -3.64 14.53 6.78
CA LEU A 130 -2.32 14.42 7.40
C LEU A 130 -2.39 14.01 8.88
N GLU A 131 -3.48 14.34 9.57
CA GLU A 131 -3.66 13.96 10.97
C GLU A 131 -3.88 12.45 11.11
N PHE A 132 -4.65 11.83 10.20
CA PHE A 132 -4.87 10.40 10.26
C PHE A 132 -3.62 9.63 9.84
N PHE A 133 -2.87 10.08 8.81
CA PHE A 133 -1.58 9.50 8.46
C PHE A 133 -0.57 9.57 9.62
N SER A 134 -0.53 10.68 10.34
CA SER A 134 0.32 10.82 11.52
C SER A 134 -0.09 9.87 12.65
N LEU A 135 -1.40 9.71 12.90
CA LEU A 135 -1.93 8.75 13.86
C LEU A 135 -1.54 7.31 13.50
N LEU A 136 -1.76 6.90 12.25
CA LEU A 136 -1.40 5.55 11.78
C LEU A 136 0.10 5.29 11.94
N SER A 137 0.94 6.29 11.66
CA SER A 137 2.39 6.22 11.87
C SER A 137 2.75 6.03 13.32
N ASP A 138 2.09 6.75 14.22
CA ASP A 138 2.29 6.68 15.67
C ASP A 138 1.91 5.29 16.22
N LEU A 139 0.78 4.75 15.80
CA LEU A 139 0.29 3.44 16.20
C LEU A 139 1.15 2.28 15.64
N PHE A 140 1.78 2.47 14.47
CA PHE A 140 2.66 1.47 13.87
C PHE A 140 3.93 1.23 14.67
N ASP A 141 4.53 2.27 15.25
CA ASP A 141 5.85 2.21 15.89
C ASP A 141 5.86 1.45 17.23
N ASN A 142 4.70 0.98 17.70
CA ASN A 142 4.57 0.13 18.89
C ASN A 142 5.27 0.70 20.13
N LYS A 143 5.02 1.97 20.45
CA LYS A 143 5.60 2.65 21.62
C LYS A 143 5.31 1.88 22.93
N GLU A 144 6.18 2.04 23.90
CA GLU A 144 5.98 1.49 25.25
C GLU A 144 4.92 2.26 26.05
N THR A 145 4.69 3.53 25.69
CA THR A 145 3.66 4.36 26.33
C THR A 145 2.31 4.19 25.61
N PRO A 146 1.19 4.18 26.37
CA PRO A 146 -0.14 4.14 25.77
C PRO A 146 -0.38 5.30 24.82
N HIS A 147 -1.10 5.03 23.73
CA HIS A 147 -1.61 6.13 22.89
C HIS A 147 -2.77 6.81 23.62
N ARG A 148 -2.72 8.13 23.77
CA ARG A 148 -3.74 8.93 24.45
C ARG A 148 -4.36 9.92 23.48
N SER A 149 -5.68 9.87 23.34
CA SER A 149 -6.46 10.83 22.54
C SER A 149 -7.53 11.50 23.38
N ARG A 150 -7.72 12.81 23.21
CA ARG A 150 -8.85 13.55 23.81
C ARG A 150 -9.87 13.87 22.73
N ARG A 151 -11.12 13.49 22.98
CA ARG A 151 -12.23 13.83 22.08
C ARG A 151 -12.75 15.24 22.33
N ARG A 152 -13.14 15.91 21.25
CA ARG A 152 -13.91 17.16 21.29
C ARG A 152 -15.40 16.80 21.12
N GLY A 153 -16.31 17.46 21.84
CA GLY A 153 -17.77 17.27 21.72
C GLY A 153 -18.44 16.69 22.96
N HIS A 154 -19.58 16.03 22.79
CA HIS A 154 -20.45 15.52 23.89
C HIS A 154 -19.74 14.57 24.88
N ASN A 155 -18.65 13.93 24.46
CA ASN A 155 -17.76 13.13 25.29
C ASN A 155 -16.46 13.91 25.69
N ALA A 156 -16.50 15.25 25.69
CA ALA A 156 -15.39 16.10 26.09
C ALA A 156 -15.07 15.86 27.58
N GLY A 157 -13.98 15.18 27.86
CA GLY A 157 -13.52 14.91 29.24
C GLY A 157 -12.96 13.52 29.46
N LYS A 158 -13.40 12.50 28.71
CA LYS A 158 -12.79 11.17 28.78
C LYS A 158 -11.63 11.06 27.79
N ALA A 159 -10.40 10.95 28.31
CA ALA A 159 -9.27 10.58 27.49
C ALA A 159 -9.43 9.11 27.06
N LEU A 160 -9.37 8.86 25.78
CA LEU A 160 -9.21 7.50 25.24
C LEU A 160 -7.75 7.09 25.46
N GLU A 161 -7.54 5.96 26.08
CA GLU A 161 -6.21 5.38 26.30
C GLU A 161 -6.16 4.00 25.66
N LEU A 162 -5.20 3.80 24.73
CA LEU A 162 -4.95 2.52 24.07
C LEU A 162 -3.61 1.98 24.55
N PRO A 163 -3.59 1.06 25.51
CA PRO A 163 -2.37 0.40 25.92
C PRO A 163 -1.87 -0.51 24.80
N ASN A 164 -0.59 -0.36 24.46
CA ASN A 164 0.09 -1.23 23.51
C ASN A 164 -0.69 -1.46 22.20
N PRO A 165 -1.01 -0.44 21.42
CA PRO A 165 -1.73 -0.61 20.16
C PRO A 165 -0.97 -1.55 19.21
N SER A 166 -1.70 -2.38 18.47
CA SER A 166 -1.14 -3.32 17.49
C SER A 166 -1.97 -3.27 16.21
N ILE A 167 -1.45 -2.60 15.21
CA ILE A 167 -2.18 -2.33 13.97
C ILE A 167 -1.50 -3.01 12.78
N ASN A 168 -2.32 -3.67 11.95
CA ASN A 168 -1.95 -4.21 10.65
C ASN A 168 -2.89 -3.62 9.59
N ILE A 169 -2.35 -3.19 8.45
CA ILE A 169 -3.14 -2.66 7.34
C ILE A 169 -2.72 -3.34 6.05
N LEU A 170 -3.69 -3.96 5.36
CA LEU A 170 -3.56 -4.41 3.98
C LEU A 170 -4.58 -3.65 3.14
N ALA A 171 -4.11 -2.88 2.20
CA ALA A 171 -4.96 -2.07 1.34
C ALA A 171 -4.58 -2.23 -0.13
N GLY A 172 -5.56 -2.01 -1.01
CA GLY A 172 -5.30 -1.83 -2.43
C GLY A 172 -5.29 -0.35 -2.80
N THR A 173 -4.64 -0.01 -3.91
CA THR A 173 -4.75 1.30 -4.54
C THR A 173 -4.37 1.23 -6.02
N GLN A 174 -4.73 2.26 -6.77
CA GLN A 174 -4.21 2.46 -8.11
C GLN A 174 -3.10 3.53 -8.06
N PRO A 175 -1.99 3.37 -8.81
CA PRO A 175 -0.94 4.37 -8.84
C PRO A 175 -1.44 5.80 -9.12
N ALA A 176 -2.42 5.95 -10.02
CA ALA A 176 -3.00 7.26 -10.32
C ALA A 176 -3.64 7.93 -9.10
N PHE A 177 -4.43 7.17 -8.31
CA PHE A 177 -5.07 7.71 -7.11
C PHE A 177 -4.11 7.93 -5.94
N LEU A 178 -3.00 7.18 -5.90
CA LEU A 178 -2.02 7.34 -4.84
C LEU A 178 -1.39 8.74 -4.84
N GLY A 179 -1.20 9.34 -6.03
CA GLY A 179 -0.71 10.71 -6.16
C GLY A 179 -1.67 11.76 -5.60
N ASP A 180 -2.97 11.55 -5.80
CA ASP A 180 -4.02 12.45 -5.30
C ASP A 180 -4.26 12.25 -3.79
N LEU A 181 -4.15 11.00 -3.31
CA LEU A 181 -4.37 10.64 -1.92
C LEU A 181 -3.22 11.11 -1.01
N LEU A 182 -1.97 10.95 -1.46
CA LEU A 182 -0.76 11.24 -0.71
C LEU A 182 -0.06 12.48 -1.28
N PRO A 183 -0.28 13.66 -0.72
CA PRO A 183 0.45 14.87 -1.12
C PRO A 183 1.96 14.72 -0.86
N ASP A 184 2.79 15.53 -1.50
CA ASP A 184 4.25 15.45 -1.37
C ASP A 184 4.73 15.53 0.09
N ALA A 185 4.04 16.28 0.94
CA ALA A 185 4.31 16.33 2.38
C ALA A 185 4.11 14.97 3.07
N ALA A 186 3.15 14.16 2.64
CA ALA A 186 2.90 12.82 3.23
C ALA A 186 4.04 11.84 2.92
N TRP A 187 4.71 11.98 1.76
CA TRP A 187 5.88 11.17 1.40
C TRP A 187 7.08 11.46 2.32
N GLN A 188 7.16 12.65 2.89
CA GLN A 188 8.21 13.06 3.81
C GLN A 188 7.85 12.79 5.29
N GLN A 189 6.57 12.65 5.64
CA GLN A 189 6.09 12.54 7.02
C GLN A 189 6.16 11.14 7.65
N GLY A 190 6.77 10.16 7.00
CA GLY A 190 7.06 8.85 7.59
C GLY A 190 5.92 7.83 7.54
N PHE A 191 4.69 8.13 7.11
CA PHE A 191 3.64 7.14 6.87
C PHE A 191 4.05 6.17 5.76
N THR A 192 4.47 6.72 4.63
CA THR A 192 4.95 5.94 3.48
C THR A 192 6.23 5.18 3.77
N ALA A 193 7.07 5.68 4.69
CA ALA A 193 8.26 4.97 5.15
C ALA A 193 7.93 3.64 5.87
N ARG A 194 6.72 3.52 6.41
CA ARG A 194 6.23 2.33 7.14
C ARG A 194 5.43 1.37 6.27
N MET A 195 5.26 1.69 4.99
CA MET A 195 4.41 0.95 4.07
C MET A 195 5.25 0.15 3.07
N LEU A 196 4.98 -1.14 2.99
CA LEU A 196 5.52 -2.01 1.95
C LEU A 196 4.59 -1.91 0.73
N MET A 197 5.06 -1.22 -0.30
CA MET A 197 4.32 -1.03 -1.54
C MET A 197 4.65 -2.16 -2.53
N ILE A 198 3.65 -2.94 -2.88
CA ILE A 198 3.78 -4.11 -3.76
C ILE A 198 3.14 -3.77 -5.11
N TYR A 199 3.95 -3.69 -6.13
CA TYR A 199 3.51 -3.30 -7.46
C TYR A 199 3.32 -4.49 -8.40
N ALA A 200 2.27 -4.42 -9.21
CA ALA A 200 2.08 -5.29 -10.37
C ALA A 200 1.42 -4.51 -11.52
N PRO A 201 1.90 -4.65 -12.77
CA PRO A 201 1.36 -3.90 -13.91
C PRO A 201 -0.01 -4.39 -14.38
N GLY A 202 -0.42 -5.61 -14.03
CA GLY A 202 -1.70 -6.21 -14.41
C GLY A 202 -1.89 -7.59 -13.81
N ALA A 203 -3.08 -8.16 -13.98
CA ALA A 203 -3.40 -9.53 -13.63
C ALA A 203 -3.09 -10.50 -14.79
N PRO A 204 -2.80 -11.80 -14.50
CA PRO A 204 -2.74 -12.81 -15.52
C PRO A 204 -4.14 -13.06 -16.12
N ASN A 205 -4.18 -13.40 -17.39
CA ASN A 205 -5.40 -13.92 -18.02
C ASN A 205 -5.70 -15.31 -17.45
N VAL A 206 -6.87 -15.48 -16.90
CA VAL A 206 -7.34 -16.75 -16.34
C VAL A 206 -8.59 -17.17 -17.09
N ASP A 207 -8.66 -18.43 -17.50
CA ASP A 207 -9.87 -19.00 -18.06
C ASP A 207 -10.94 -19.15 -16.96
N MET A 208 -12.08 -18.46 -17.12
CA MET A 208 -13.17 -18.45 -16.14
C MET A 208 -13.95 -19.78 -16.11
N PHE A 209 -13.76 -20.66 -17.10
CA PHE A 209 -14.48 -21.92 -17.22
C PHE A 209 -13.66 -23.13 -16.70
N VAL A 210 -12.43 -22.90 -16.25
CA VAL A 210 -11.65 -23.96 -15.60
C VAL A 210 -12.28 -24.28 -14.26
N GLU A 211 -12.76 -25.51 -14.10
CA GLU A 211 -13.23 -26.02 -12.81
C GLU A 211 -12.07 -25.97 -11.80
N GLN A 212 -12.28 -25.24 -10.73
CA GLN A 212 -11.33 -25.24 -9.62
C GLN A 212 -11.59 -26.46 -8.74
N GLU A 213 -10.53 -27.17 -8.40
CA GLU A 213 -10.61 -28.27 -7.43
C GLU A 213 -11.21 -27.78 -6.11
N ASP A 214 -11.97 -28.65 -5.44
CA ASP A 214 -12.43 -28.37 -4.10
C ASP A 214 -11.25 -28.31 -3.13
N ARG A 215 -11.01 -27.13 -2.59
CA ARG A 215 -9.90 -26.87 -1.67
C ARG A 215 -10.41 -26.60 -0.24
N ASP A 216 -11.58 -27.05 0.12
CA ASP A 216 -12.18 -26.79 1.44
C ASP A 216 -11.38 -27.42 2.57
N GLN A 217 -10.79 -28.60 2.36
CA GLN A 217 -9.90 -29.21 3.34
C GLN A 217 -8.66 -28.34 3.58
N LEU A 218 -8.01 -27.88 2.50
CA LEU A 218 -6.84 -27.00 2.59
C LEU A 218 -7.18 -25.67 3.26
N ARG A 219 -8.36 -25.09 2.99
CA ARG A 219 -8.87 -23.91 3.71
C ARG A 219 -9.02 -24.15 5.20
N ALA A 220 -9.56 -25.31 5.58
CA ALA A 220 -9.72 -25.66 6.99
C ALA A 220 -8.37 -25.85 7.69
N GLU A 221 -7.41 -26.49 7.04
CA GLU A 221 -6.04 -26.69 7.55
C GLU A 221 -5.31 -25.36 7.71
N LEU A 222 -5.40 -24.46 6.74
CA LEU A 222 -4.81 -23.13 6.80
C LEU A 222 -5.42 -22.29 7.94
N ALA A 223 -6.73 -22.35 8.14
CA ALA A 223 -7.39 -21.67 9.26
C ALA A 223 -6.91 -22.23 10.63
N LYS A 224 -6.77 -23.54 10.76
CA LYS A 224 -6.16 -24.19 11.96
C LYS A 224 -4.70 -23.76 12.13
N GLY A 225 -3.96 -23.63 11.02
CA GLY A 225 -2.59 -23.13 11.00
C GLY A 225 -2.45 -21.70 11.55
N ILE A 226 -3.39 -20.80 11.21
CA ILE A 226 -3.46 -19.44 11.79
C ILE A 226 -3.71 -19.51 13.29
N ILE A 227 -4.65 -20.34 13.77
CA ILE A 227 -4.96 -20.49 15.20
C ILE A 227 -3.74 -20.98 15.97
N ALA A 228 -2.97 -21.94 15.44
CA ALA A 228 -1.76 -22.44 16.06
C ALA A 228 -0.71 -21.34 16.22
N ARG A 229 -0.47 -20.55 15.18
CA ARG A 229 0.50 -19.45 15.15
C ARG A 229 0.07 -18.28 16.03
N ALA A 230 -1.22 -18.02 16.09
CA ALA A 230 -1.80 -17.02 16.97
C ALA A 230 -1.63 -17.35 18.48
N LYS A 231 -1.32 -18.58 18.83
CA LYS A 231 -1.02 -18.99 20.21
C LYS A 231 0.44 -18.79 20.63
N LEU A 232 1.32 -18.52 19.66
CA LEU A 232 2.71 -18.22 19.95
C LEU A 232 2.82 -16.96 20.80
N LEU A 233 3.57 -17.03 21.88
CA LEU A 233 3.73 -15.95 22.85
C LEU A 233 5.18 -15.91 23.35
N GLY A 234 5.85 -14.79 23.11
CA GLY A 234 7.20 -14.60 23.64
C GLY A 234 8.15 -13.89 22.69
N GLN A 235 9.39 -13.82 23.11
CA GLN A 235 10.47 -13.22 22.36
C GLN A 235 11.07 -14.21 21.37
N PHE A 236 11.27 -13.77 20.13
CA PHE A 236 12.03 -14.52 19.14
C PHE A 236 13.49 -14.67 19.58
N ALA A 237 13.97 -15.90 19.54
CA ALA A 237 15.40 -16.19 19.50
C ALA A 237 15.91 -16.01 18.06
N ILE A 238 17.18 -15.68 17.91
CA ILE A 238 17.82 -15.56 16.60
C ILE A 238 19.16 -16.26 16.64
N SER A 239 19.43 -17.14 15.68
CA SER A 239 20.70 -17.86 15.60
C SER A 239 21.87 -16.90 15.31
N ASP A 240 23.07 -17.28 15.72
CA ASP A 240 24.25 -16.44 15.52
C ASP A 240 24.59 -16.27 14.02
N GLU A 241 24.34 -17.30 13.21
CA GLU A 241 24.45 -17.20 11.76
C GLU A 241 23.46 -16.18 11.15
N ALA A 242 22.21 -16.18 11.64
CA ALA A 242 21.22 -15.20 11.19
C ALA A 242 21.60 -13.77 11.59
N LYS A 243 22.14 -13.59 12.83
CA LYS A 243 22.65 -12.29 13.28
C LYS A 243 23.78 -11.80 12.38
N GLU A 244 24.73 -12.68 12.07
CA GLU A 244 25.88 -12.32 11.25
C GLU A 244 25.48 -11.97 9.83
N LYS A 245 24.58 -12.73 9.20
CA LYS A 245 24.00 -12.37 7.90
C LYS A 245 23.36 -10.99 7.89
N LEU A 246 22.58 -10.65 8.91
CA LEU A 246 21.96 -9.33 9.03
C LEU A 246 23.01 -8.24 9.22
N ARG A 247 24.01 -8.44 10.07
CA ARG A 247 25.11 -7.47 10.29
C ARG A 247 25.87 -7.19 9.02
N LEU A 248 26.25 -8.24 8.27
CA LEU A 248 26.95 -8.09 7.00
C LEU A 248 26.12 -7.31 5.97
N TRP A 249 24.82 -7.60 5.90
CA TRP A 249 23.94 -6.88 4.97
C TRP A 249 23.72 -5.43 5.41
N PHE A 250 23.55 -5.16 6.70
CA PHE A 250 23.43 -3.79 7.22
C PHE A 250 24.69 -2.98 7.01
N SER A 251 25.87 -3.56 7.29
CA SER A 251 27.16 -2.88 7.08
C SER A 251 27.48 -2.61 5.62
N SER A 252 26.98 -3.43 4.67
CA SER A 252 27.09 -3.19 3.23
C SER A 252 26.13 -2.13 2.69
N GLY A 253 25.35 -1.45 3.57
CA GLY A 253 24.35 -0.46 3.19
C GLY A 253 23.06 -1.07 2.62
N MET A 254 22.79 -2.36 2.92
CA MET A 254 21.58 -3.07 2.51
C MET A 254 21.33 -3.05 0.99
N LYS A 255 22.39 -3.20 0.20
CA LYS A 255 22.27 -3.20 -1.28
C LYS A 255 21.71 -4.53 -1.81
N PRO A 256 20.99 -4.49 -2.99
CA PRO A 256 20.49 -3.29 -3.68
C PRO A 256 19.40 -2.57 -2.88
N ALA A 257 19.17 -1.30 -3.18
CA ALA A 257 18.12 -0.50 -2.55
C ALA A 257 17.29 0.18 -3.64
N PRO A 258 15.96 0.37 -3.45
CA PRO A 258 15.12 1.01 -4.44
C PRO A 258 15.55 2.48 -4.61
N GLU A 259 15.74 2.92 -5.85
CA GLU A 259 16.22 4.26 -6.19
C GLU A 259 15.04 5.11 -6.70
N HIS A 260 14.55 6.00 -5.83
CA HIS A 260 13.60 7.05 -6.17
C HIS A 260 13.53 8.05 -5.01
N ASP A 261 13.36 9.34 -5.31
CA ASP A 261 13.37 10.42 -4.29
C ASP A 261 12.31 10.21 -3.21
N ARG A 262 11.11 9.80 -3.57
CA ARG A 262 10.01 9.51 -2.64
C ARG A 262 10.25 8.27 -1.76
N LEU A 263 11.27 7.44 -2.05
CA LEU A 263 11.64 6.27 -1.25
C LEU A 263 12.79 6.53 -0.28
N THR A 264 13.27 7.77 -0.18
CA THR A 264 14.38 8.13 0.72
C THR A 264 14.08 7.80 2.18
N THR A 265 12.88 8.14 2.67
CA THR A 265 12.43 7.83 4.04
C THR A 265 12.16 6.34 4.23
N TYR A 266 11.62 5.64 3.22
CA TYR A 266 11.44 4.20 3.22
C TYR A 266 12.75 3.45 3.43
N ARG A 267 13.84 3.87 2.76
CA ARG A 267 15.16 3.23 2.89
C ARG A 267 15.66 3.16 4.32
N SER A 268 15.28 4.12 5.17
CA SER A 268 15.67 4.14 6.60
C SER A 268 14.97 3.05 7.45
N LYS A 269 13.87 2.47 6.96
CA LYS A 269 13.07 1.45 7.68
C LYS A 269 13.33 0.01 7.21
N ARG A 270 14.15 -0.19 6.19
CA ARG A 270 14.40 -1.51 5.59
C ARG A 270 14.95 -2.55 6.57
N ASN A 271 15.79 -2.12 7.51
CA ASN A 271 16.28 -2.98 8.59
C ASN A 271 15.15 -3.53 9.48
N GLN A 272 14.12 -2.73 9.74
CA GLN A 272 12.93 -3.20 10.47
C GLN A 272 12.09 -4.15 9.62
N PHE A 273 11.93 -3.88 8.32
CA PHE A 273 11.15 -4.75 7.43
C PHE A 273 11.76 -6.15 7.31
N VAL A 274 13.08 -6.26 7.09
CA VAL A 274 13.70 -7.58 6.99
C VAL A 274 13.56 -8.37 8.29
N LEU A 275 13.64 -7.73 9.45
CA LEU A 275 13.42 -8.39 10.75
C LEU A 275 11.98 -8.88 10.90
N LYS A 276 11.00 -8.05 10.57
CA LYS A 276 9.57 -8.43 10.58
C LYS A 276 9.28 -9.58 9.61
N LEU A 277 9.85 -9.52 8.42
CA LEU A 277 9.72 -10.59 7.41
C LEU A 277 10.41 -11.88 7.84
N ALA A 278 11.56 -11.81 8.55
CA ALA A 278 12.22 -12.99 9.09
C ALA A 278 11.40 -13.67 10.21
N MET A 279 10.71 -12.88 11.05
CA MET A 279 9.73 -13.42 12.01
C MET A 279 8.61 -14.17 11.29
N VAL A 280 8.07 -13.57 10.21
CA VAL A 280 7.01 -14.19 9.40
C VAL A 280 7.50 -15.47 8.73
N ALA A 281 8.71 -15.49 8.16
CA ALA A 281 9.30 -16.66 7.52
C ALA A 281 9.43 -17.83 8.50
N ALA A 282 10.00 -17.56 9.70
CA ALA A 282 10.16 -18.55 10.74
C ALA A 282 8.82 -19.17 11.19
N VAL A 283 7.84 -18.32 11.48
CA VAL A 283 6.52 -18.74 11.94
C VAL A 283 5.73 -19.44 10.83
N SER A 284 5.86 -19.02 9.57
CA SER A 284 5.22 -19.69 8.44
C SER A 284 5.67 -21.13 8.31
N GLU A 285 6.97 -21.38 8.37
CA GLU A 285 7.56 -22.68 8.10
C GLU A 285 7.45 -23.64 9.30
N ARG A 286 7.85 -23.20 10.49
CA ARG A 286 8.02 -24.09 11.64
C ARG A 286 7.02 -23.87 12.78
N CYS A 287 6.25 -22.76 12.75
CA CYS A 287 5.38 -22.36 13.87
C CYS A 287 6.17 -22.20 15.20
N GLU A 288 7.36 -21.60 15.14
CA GLU A 288 8.29 -21.42 16.27
C GLU A 288 8.81 -19.99 16.32
N LEU A 289 9.22 -19.56 17.54
CA LEU A 289 9.80 -18.24 17.75
C LEU A 289 11.35 -18.29 17.67
N VAL A 290 11.87 -18.89 16.60
CA VAL A 290 13.31 -19.00 16.33
C VAL A 290 13.59 -18.59 14.89
N ILE A 291 14.44 -17.57 14.72
CA ILE A 291 14.87 -17.06 13.40
C ILE A 291 16.22 -17.71 13.06
N THR A 292 16.27 -18.37 11.92
CA THR A 292 17.46 -18.99 11.34
C THR A 292 18.03 -18.16 10.20
N ALA A 293 19.21 -18.53 9.71
CA ALA A 293 19.82 -17.93 8.54
C ALA A 293 18.95 -18.07 7.28
N ALA A 294 18.24 -19.20 7.12
CA ALA A 294 17.31 -19.41 6.01
C ALA A 294 16.11 -18.45 6.04
N ASP A 295 15.58 -18.15 7.24
CA ASP A 295 14.50 -17.18 7.38
C ASP A 295 14.95 -15.76 6.99
N VAL A 296 16.17 -15.39 7.29
CA VAL A 296 16.76 -14.12 6.88
C VAL A 296 16.91 -14.06 5.35
N ASP A 297 17.39 -15.14 4.74
CA ASP A 297 17.52 -15.21 3.27
C ASP A 297 16.16 -15.10 2.58
N ARG A 298 15.15 -15.82 3.10
CA ARG A 298 13.78 -15.77 2.61
C ARG A 298 13.17 -14.37 2.77
N ALA A 299 13.33 -13.74 3.93
CA ALA A 299 12.89 -12.38 4.20
C ALA A 299 13.53 -11.35 3.24
N LYS A 300 14.84 -11.48 3.02
CA LYS A 300 15.57 -10.64 2.06
C LYS A 300 15.06 -10.84 0.64
N SER A 301 14.84 -12.08 0.21
CA SER A 301 14.33 -12.37 -1.14
C SER A 301 12.97 -11.73 -1.37
N TRP A 302 12.05 -11.82 -0.42
CA TRP A 302 10.75 -11.16 -0.51
C TRP A 302 10.85 -9.64 -0.58
N LEU A 303 11.67 -9.05 0.30
CA LEU A 303 11.84 -7.60 0.35
C LEU A 303 12.45 -7.08 -0.94
N LEU A 304 13.56 -7.66 -1.39
CA LEU A 304 14.29 -7.21 -2.59
C LEU A 304 13.47 -7.40 -3.88
N ALA A 305 12.70 -8.49 -3.97
CA ALA A 305 11.79 -8.71 -5.10
C ALA A 305 10.71 -7.63 -5.19
N ALA A 306 10.10 -7.24 -4.06
CA ALA A 306 9.12 -6.15 -4.03
C ALA A 306 9.77 -4.79 -4.35
N GLU A 307 10.93 -4.52 -3.78
CA GLU A 307 11.66 -3.27 -3.95
C GLU A 307 12.16 -3.04 -5.38
N SER A 308 12.48 -4.11 -6.12
CA SER A 308 12.99 -4.01 -7.50
C SER A 308 12.00 -3.36 -8.47
N VAL A 309 10.70 -3.50 -8.21
CA VAL A 309 9.62 -2.94 -9.03
C VAL A 309 8.89 -1.75 -8.38
N MET A 310 9.24 -1.42 -7.13
CA MET A 310 8.60 -0.32 -6.40
C MET A 310 8.73 1.06 -7.10
N PRO A 311 9.84 1.42 -7.77
CA PRO A 311 9.95 2.66 -8.54
C PRO A 311 8.94 2.77 -9.69
N ASP A 312 8.44 1.65 -10.21
CA ASP A 312 7.47 1.64 -11.32
C ASP A 312 6.12 2.25 -10.92
N ILE A 313 5.76 2.18 -9.63
CA ILE A 313 4.59 2.85 -9.08
C ILE A 313 4.62 4.35 -9.43
N PHE A 314 5.76 4.99 -9.23
CA PHE A 314 5.92 6.42 -9.46
C PHE A 314 5.94 6.77 -10.94
N ARG A 315 6.46 5.88 -11.79
CA ARG A 315 6.37 6.02 -13.25
C ARG A 315 4.92 6.00 -13.71
N ASP A 316 4.13 5.04 -13.22
CA ASP A 316 2.70 4.94 -13.56
C ASP A 316 1.89 6.12 -13.01
N MET A 317 2.23 6.62 -11.81
CA MET A 317 1.63 7.83 -11.25
C MET A 317 1.84 9.03 -12.19
N GLN A 318 3.06 9.20 -12.71
CA GLN A 318 3.39 10.31 -13.61
C GLN A 318 2.68 10.19 -14.95
N GLN A 319 2.72 9.03 -15.59
CA GLN A 319 2.12 8.80 -16.91
C GLN A 319 0.60 9.06 -16.91
N LYS A 320 -0.13 8.55 -15.91
CA LYS A 320 -1.58 8.77 -15.82
C LYS A 320 -1.94 10.20 -15.46
N SER A 321 -1.17 10.84 -14.59
CA SER A 321 -1.36 12.25 -14.28
C SER A 321 -1.13 13.13 -15.51
N ASP A 322 -0.14 12.80 -16.34
CA ASP A 322 0.12 13.52 -17.58
C ASP A 322 -0.98 13.27 -18.62
N SER A 323 -1.47 12.05 -18.75
CA SER A 323 -2.57 11.70 -19.65
C SER A 323 -3.90 12.36 -19.28
N LEU A 324 -4.22 12.44 -17.99
CA LEU A 324 -5.41 13.16 -17.52
C LEU A 324 -5.29 14.65 -17.79
N LEU A 325 -4.16 15.25 -17.44
CA LEU A 325 -3.90 16.67 -17.64
C LEU A 325 -3.90 17.05 -19.12
N LEU A 326 -3.35 16.18 -19.98
CA LEU A 326 -3.44 16.30 -21.43
C LEU A 326 -4.91 16.32 -21.91
N GLY A 327 -5.72 15.38 -21.44
CA GLY A 327 -7.14 15.30 -21.79
C GLY A 327 -7.91 16.55 -21.36
N GLU A 328 -7.65 17.05 -20.14
CA GLU A 328 -8.24 18.29 -19.64
C GLU A 328 -7.77 19.52 -20.41
N LEU A 329 -6.48 19.61 -20.73
CA LEU A 329 -5.91 20.68 -21.54
C LEU A 329 -6.56 20.72 -22.92
N HIS A 330 -6.69 19.55 -23.56
CA HIS A 330 -7.31 19.47 -24.87
C HIS A 330 -8.79 19.90 -24.83
N ARG A 331 -9.56 19.42 -23.84
CA ARG A 331 -10.96 19.83 -23.65
C ARG A 331 -11.08 21.33 -23.44
N PHE A 332 -10.28 21.89 -22.53
CA PHE A 332 -10.24 23.32 -22.25
C PHE A 332 -9.90 24.14 -23.49
N GLY A 333 -8.86 23.78 -24.23
CA GLY A 333 -8.45 24.46 -25.42
C GLY A 333 -9.51 24.34 -26.54
N PHE A 334 -10.09 23.15 -26.72
CA PHE A 334 -11.14 22.93 -27.71
C PHE A 334 -12.39 23.75 -27.41
N ASP A 335 -12.82 23.82 -26.15
CA ASP A 335 -13.96 24.63 -25.71
C ASP A 335 -13.72 26.14 -25.96
N LEU A 336 -12.51 26.64 -25.64
CA LEU A 336 -12.17 28.04 -25.95
C LEU A 336 -12.17 28.33 -27.44
N TRP A 337 -11.65 27.43 -28.24
CA TRP A 337 -11.59 27.56 -29.69
C TRP A 337 -12.99 27.55 -30.30
N VAL A 338 -13.86 26.64 -29.89
CA VAL A 338 -15.26 26.59 -30.33
C VAL A 338 -16.03 27.84 -29.91
N LYS A 339 -15.87 28.31 -28.67
CA LYS A 339 -16.52 29.52 -28.15
C LYS A 339 -16.10 30.79 -28.86
N SER A 340 -14.94 30.82 -29.53
CA SER A 340 -14.49 32.01 -30.28
C SER A 340 -15.34 32.30 -31.51
N ALA A 341 -15.94 31.27 -32.15
CA ALA A 341 -16.94 31.39 -33.21
C ALA A 341 -17.82 30.13 -33.27
N PRO A 342 -18.89 30.06 -32.46
CA PRO A 342 -19.67 28.81 -32.29
C PRO A 342 -20.31 28.31 -33.59
N SER A 343 -20.89 29.19 -34.36
CA SER A 343 -21.66 28.87 -35.57
C SER A 343 -20.85 28.90 -36.88
N LYS A 344 -19.57 29.34 -36.83
CA LYS A 344 -18.73 29.54 -38.02
C LYS A 344 -17.33 28.96 -37.77
N PRO A 345 -17.12 27.65 -38.00
CA PRO A 345 -15.84 27.00 -37.75
C PRO A 345 -14.63 27.66 -38.39
N GLU A 346 -14.81 28.22 -39.58
CA GLU A 346 -13.78 28.90 -40.38
C GLU A 346 -13.30 30.23 -39.77
N LEU A 347 -14.10 30.83 -38.86
CA LEU A 347 -13.76 32.08 -38.17
C LEU A 347 -13.18 31.86 -36.75
N ARG A 348 -12.95 30.62 -36.31
CA ARG A 348 -12.42 30.29 -35.01
C ARG A 348 -10.98 30.78 -34.86
N LYS A 349 -10.72 31.45 -33.74
CA LYS A 349 -9.41 32.06 -33.51
C LYS A 349 -8.48 31.09 -32.78
N PRO A 350 -7.22 30.98 -33.22
CA PRO A 350 -6.19 30.23 -32.47
C PRO A 350 -6.04 30.74 -31.04
N ILE A 351 -5.60 29.85 -30.13
CA ILE A 351 -5.48 30.11 -28.71
C ILE A 351 -4.05 30.57 -28.42
N HIS A 352 -3.89 31.65 -27.68
CA HIS A 352 -2.57 32.10 -27.27
C HIS A 352 -1.99 31.17 -26.19
N ARG A 353 -0.68 30.88 -26.28
CA ARG A 353 0.07 30.00 -25.35
C ARG A 353 -0.14 30.35 -23.89
N SER A 354 -0.23 31.65 -23.55
CA SER A 354 -0.43 32.09 -22.17
C SER A 354 -1.71 31.50 -21.54
N LYS A 355 -2.81 31.39 -22.28
CA LYS A 355 -4.05 30.79 -21.76
C LYS A 355 -3.94 29.31 -21.47
N LEU A 356 -3.23 28.57 -22.33
CA LEU A 356 -2.96 27.14 -22.12
C LEU A 356 -2.03 26.94 -20.95
N MET A 357 -0.98 27.78 -20.83
CA MET A 357 -0.05 27.73 -19.70
C MET A 357 -0.69 28.16 -18.38
N GLU A 358 -1.57 29.17 -18.38
CA GLU A 358 -2.33 29.57 -17.20
C GLU A 358 -3.23 28.42 -16.68
N PHE A 359 -3.93 27.75 -17.59
CA PHE A 359 -4.72 26.57 -17.25
C PHE A 359 -3.88 25.47 -16.63
N LEU A 360 -2.70 25.19 -17.19
CA LEU A 360 -1.79 24.16 -16.70
C LEU A 360 -1.11 24.55 -15.39
N ALA A 361 -0.73 25.82 -15.22
CA ALA A 361 -0.08 26.33 -14.00
C ALA A 361 -0.98 26.28 -12.77
N MET A 362 -2.29 26.34 -12.93
CA MET A 362 -3.26 26.14 -11.85
C MET A 362 -3.34 24.67 -11.40
N ARG A 363 -2.81 23.71 -12.17
CA ARG A 363 -2.99 22.25 -11.97
C ARG A 363 -1.70 21.47 -11.84
N SER A 364 -0.57 22.10 -12.19
CA SER A 364 0.72 21.42 -12.16
C SER A 364 1.89 22.40 -12.02
N PRO A 365 3.04 21.95 -11.49
CA PRO A 365 4.28 22.73 -11.49
C PRO A 365 4.69 23.16 -12.90
N HIS A 366 5.44 24.26 -13.00
CA HIS A 366 5.78 24.91 -14.28
C HIS A 366 6.48 23.97 -15.27
N ASP A 367 7.46 23.18 -14.80
CA ASP A 367 8.20 22.24 -15.63
C ASP A 367 7.30 21.13 -16.22
N LYS A 368 6.36 20.66 -15.41
CA LYS A 368 5.35 19.70 -15.84
C LYS A 368 4.39 20.32 -16.86
N ALA A 369 3.96 21.56 -16.63
CA ALA A 369 3.09 22.30 -17.54
C ALA A 369 3.70 22.45 -18.95
N LEU A 370 4.99 22.79 -19.02
CA LEU A 370 5.72 22.86 -20.28
C LEU A 370 5.75 21.51 -20.99
N ARG A 371 6.14 20.46 -20.28
CA ARG A 371 6.21 19.09 -20.84
C ARG A 371 4.85 18.61 -21.35
N VAL A 372 3.75 18.88 -20.64
CA VAL A 372 2.40 18.48 -21.06
C VAL A 372 1.95 19.21 -22.32
N LEU A 373 2.26 20.50 -22.45
CA LEU A 373 1.95 21.26 -23.67
C LEU A 373 2.76 20.75 -24.86
N ASP A 374 4.05 20.49 -24.68
CA ASP A 374 4.91 19.93 -25.73
C ASP A 374 4.45 18.54 -26.17
N LEU A 375 4.07 17.69 -25.21
CA LEU A 375 3.52 16.37 -25.49
C LEU A 375 2.19 16.46 -26.26
N ALA A 376 1.32 17.40 -25.90
CA ALA A 376 0.07 17.65 -26.62
C ALA A 376 0.30 18.05 -28.09
N CYS A 377 1.36 18.80 -28.37
CA CYS A 377 1.75 19.15 -29.73
C CYS A 377 2.35 17.94 -30.47
N GLN A 378 3.24 17.17 -29.84
CA GLN A 378 3.83 15.97 -30.44
C GLN A 378 2.78 14.90 -30.77
N MET A 379 1.75 14.76 -29.94
CA MET A 379 0.61 13.87 -30.19
C MET A 379 -0.40 14.42 -31.22
N GLY A 380 -0.16 15.62 -31.77
CA GLY A 380 -1.05 16.25 -32.75
C GLY A 380 -2.38 16.73 -32.18
N TRP A 381 -2.48 16.92 -30.86
CA TRP A 381 -3.71 17.44 -30.24
C TRP A 381 -3.84 18.96 -30.35
N PHE A 382 -2.69 19.62 -30.42
CA PHE A 382 -2.57 21.05 -30.76
C PHE A 382 -1.55 21.21 -31.88
N GLU A 383 -1.88 22.06 -32.82
CA GLU A 383 -0.99 22.46 -33.89
C GLU A 383 -0.49 23.88 -33.62
N PRO A 384 0.83 24.06 -33.42
CA PRO A 384 1.37 25.40 -33.29
C PRO A 384 1.31 26.15 -34.60
N VAL A 385 0.88 27.41 -34.55
CA VAL A 385 0.91 28.29 -35.73
C VAL A 385 2.35 28.78 -35.95
N PRO A 386 2.93 28.59 -37.16
CA PRO A 386 4.30 28.97 -37.44
C PRO A 386 4.61 30.43 -37.08
N ASN A 387 5.80 30.64 -36.46
CA ASN A 387 6.29 31.95 -36.03
C ASN A 387 5.35 32.75 -35.11
N SER A 388 4.55 32.05 -34.30
CA SER A 388 3.63 32.69 -33.37
C SER A 388 3.55 31.92 -32.06
N LEU A 389 2.95 32.51 -31.03
CA LEU A 389 2.60 31.86 -29.77
C LEU A 389 1.14 31.35 -29.74
N LEU A 390 0.63 30.99 -30.92
CA LEU A 390 -0.75 30.56 -31.11
C LEU A 390 -0.83 29.06 -31.39
N TYR A 391 -1.92 28.44 -30.93
CA TYR A 391 -2.17 27.00 -31.04
C TYR A 391 -3.62 26.76 -31.52
N VAL A 392 -3.78 25.80 -32.42
CA VAL A 392 -5.08 25.34 -32.90
C VAL A 392 -5.34 23.93 -32.41
N PRO A 393 -6.37 23.67 -31.58
CA PRO A 393 -6.72 22.33 -31.18
C PRO A 393 -7.28 21.52 -32.33
N LYS A 394 -6.87 20.28 -32.49
CA LYS A 394 -7.38 19.34 -33.49
C LYS A 394 -8.59 18.58 -32.95
N VAL A 395 -9.57 18.34 -33.83
CA VAL A 395 -10.70 17.47 -33.51
C VAL A 395 -10.14 16.04 -33.34
N ARG A 396 -10.31 15.43 -32.17
CA ARG A 396 -10.07 14.00 -32.00
C ARG A 396 -11.09 13.23 -32.82
N GLY A 397 -10.64 12.59 -33.89
CA GLY A 397 -11.44 11.52 -34.47
C GLY A 397 -11.59 10.44 -33.41
N TYR A 398 -12.81 10.23 -32.89
CA TYR A 398 -13.20 8.97 -32.34
C TYR A 398 -13.01 7.96 -33.48
N ARG A 399 -11.90 7.20 -33.47
CA ARG A 399 -11.93 5.91 -34.13
C ARG A 399 -12.94 5.10 -33.33
N ALA A 400 -14.17 5.03 -33.79
CA ALA A 400 -15.01 3.90 -33.47
C ALA A 400 -14.15 2.67 -33.85
N GLU A 401 -13.70 1.91 -32.88
CA GLU A 401 -13.24 0.57 -33.14
C GLU A 401 -14.47 -0.16 -33.63
N GLU A 402 -14.55 -0.33 -34.92
CA GLU A 402 -15.45 -1.24 -35.57
C GLU A 402 -15.00 -2.66 -35.17
N ASN A 403 -15.93 -3.35 -34.47
CA ASN A 403 -16.05 -4.78 -34.18
C ASN A 403 -15.09 -5.41 -33.19
#